data_33b25e71bb804087df55787ce2841b25
#
_entry.id   33b25e71bb804087df55787ce2841b25
#
_cell.length_a   1.000
_cell.length_b   1.000
_cell.length_c   1.000
_cell.angle_alpha   90.00
_cell.angle_beta   90.00
_cell.angle_gamma   90.00
#
_symmetry.space_group_name_H-M   'P 1'
#
loop_
_entity.id
_entity.type
_entity.pdbx_description
1 polymer ?
#
loop_
_entity_poly.entity_id
_entity_poly.type
_entity_poly.pdbx_seq_one_letter_code
_entity_poly.pdbx_strand_id
1 'polypeptide(L)'
;VAAGLLAGLWAGLVRLGWGLPAGGGLAAAHGPLMVGTVLSSVISLERAVALGRPWAYSAPALAGAGGLALVAGLSLPVAAGLLAGSSLALVAVFARLYRLRPEWASALMSLGAATWLVGNGLWLGGRAIVEVVPWWAAFLVLTIAGERLELAQVLVSTRVRGGLSAAAILILTGLLLSLPRFLLGVHLVGLGFLALAAWLARYDVARRALHRGGLARFGGVCLLLGYVWLGVAGLLWLLGPEIIEGLWYDAMVHSLFVGFVFSMIFGHAPTIVPAVTGIGVPFERAFYLHVGLLHGSLLARIGGDLTSSSAARDWGGLLNAAALLLFAILTARAIRRARRAAAVSAPRPPNRARVSGSP
;
A
#
# COMPACT_ATOMS: atom_id res chain seq x y z
N VAL A 1 -9.96 -7.06 4.48
CA VAL A 1 -8.88 -6.09 4.76
C VAL A 1 -8.62 -6.00 6.26
N ALA A 2 -9.60 -5.61 7.11
CA ALA A 2 -9.36 -5.40 8.54
C ALA A 2 -8.83 -6.65 9.26
N ALA A 3 -9.43 -7.82 9.06
CA ALA A 3 -8.95 -9.07 9.64
C ALA A 3 -7.53 -9.43 9.16
N GLY A 4 -7.25 -9.23 7.87
CA GLY A 4 -5.91 -9.44 7.32
C GLY A 4 -4.87 -8.48 7.91
N LEU A 5 -5.24 -7.22 8.13
CA LEU A 5 -4.36 -6.25 8.79
C LEU A 5 -4.03 -6.68 10.22
N LEU A 6 -5.03 -7.04 11.02
CA LEU A 6 -4.82 -7.50 12.40
C LEU A 6 -3.95 -8.76 12.45
N ALA A 7 -4.24 -9.75 11.60
CA ALA A 7 -3.43 -10.97 11.50
C ALA A 7 -2.00 -10.68 11.02
N GLY A 8 -1.83 -9.79 10.05
CA GLY A 8 -0.53 -9.38 9.55
C GLY A 8 0.31 -8.63 10.60
N LEU A 9 -0.31 -7.71 11.36
CA LEU A 9 0.37 -7.01 12.47
C LEU A 9 0.76 -8.00 13.57
N TRP A 10 -0.14 -8.91 13.95
CA TRP A 10 0.14 -9.96 14.93
C TRP A 10 1.32 -10.82 14.48
N ALA A 11 1.30 -11.31 13.24
CA ALA A 11 2.39 -12.08 12.65
C ALA A 11 3.74 -11.32 12.66
N GLY A 12 3.71 -10.02 12.39
CA GLY A 12 4.88 -9.15 12.46
C GLY A 12 5.45 -9.03 13.87
N LEU A 13 4.60 -8.87 14.88
CA LEU A 13 5.02 -8.81 16.29
C LEU A 13 5.61 -10.15 16.76
N VAL A 14 5.03 -11.28 16.33
CA VAL A 14 5.59 -12.62 16.59
C VAL A 14 7.00 -12.74 15.98
N ARG A 15 7.21 -12.26 14.75
CA ARG A 15 8.54 -12.25 14.10
C ARG A 15 9.58 -11.41 14.85
N LEU A 16 9.15 -10.33 15.49
CA LEU A 16 10.03 -9.47 16.31
C LEU A 16 10.37 -10.09 17.67
N GLY A 17 9.78 -11.26 18.03
CA GLY A 17 10.09 -11.93 19.29
C GLY A 17 9.19 -11.49 20.46
N TRP A 18 8.16 -10.69 20.23
CA TRP A 18 7.14 -10.47 21.26
C TRP A 18 6.45 -11.80 21.58
N GLY A 19 6.51 -12.24 22.81
CA GLY A 19 6.00 -13.54 23.28
C GLY A 19 4.48 -13.75 23.09
N LEU A 20 3.97 -13.48 21.90
CA LEU A 20 2.56 -13.59 21.55
C LEU A 20 2.24 -15.02 21.08
N PRO A 21 1.06 -15.56 21.42
CA PRO A 21 0.63 -16.86 20.91
C PRO A 21 0.61 -16.90 19.39
N ALA A 22 1.25 -17.88 18.79
CA ALA A 22 1.28 -18.06 17.34
C ALA A 22 1.03 -19.52 16.99
N GLY A 23 0.05 -19.78 16.10
CA GLY A 23 -0.07 -21.06 15.42
C GLY A 23 1.08 -21.26 14.42
N GLY A 24 1.39 -22.52 14.10
CA GLY A 24 2.48 -22.85 13.18
C GLY A 24 2.35 -22.11 11.85
N GLY A 25 3.41 -21.41 11.42
CA GLY A 25 3.49 -20.73 10.15
C GLY A 25 2.99 -19.28 10.09
N LEU A 26 2.29 -18.76 11.11
CA LEU A 26 1.74 -17.41 11.08
C LEU A 26 2.84 -16.33 10.94
N ALA A 27 3.96 -16.50 11.62
CA ALA A 27 5.10 -15.58 11.51
C ALA A 27 5.64 -15.50 10.07
N ALA A 28 5.71 -16.62 9.37
CA ALA A 28 6.13 -16.67 7.97
C ALA A 28 5.08 -16.02 7.02
N ALA A 29 3.81 -16.00 7.42
CA ALA A 29 2.73 -15.41 6.64
C ALA A 29 2.67 -13.87 6.72
N HIS A 30 3.51 -13.19 7.55
CA HIS A 30 3.48 -11.73 7.72
C HIS A 30 3.52 -10.99 6.37
N GLY A 31 4.52 -11.22 5.54
CA GLY A 31 4.67 -10.57 4.23
C GLY A 31 3.49 -10.83 3.30
N PRO A 32 3.13 -12.10 3.05
CA PRO A 32 1.94 -12.46 2.27
C PRO A 32 0.63 -11.85 2.79
N LEU A 33 0.41 -11.77 4.10
CA LEU A 33 -0.75 -11.11 4.69
C LEU A 33 -0.74 -9.61 4.45
N MET A 34 0.39 -8.94 4.69
CA MET A 34 0.47 -7.48 4.54
C MET A 34 0.39 -7.06 3.08
N VAL A 35 1.22 -7.63 2.21
CA VAL A 35 1.27 -7.24 0.79
C VAL A 35 0.19 -7.97 -0.01
N GLY A 36 0.14 -9.30 0.10
CA GLY A 36 -0.73 -10.15 -0.69
C GLY A 36 -2.20 -10.00 -0.38
N THR A 37 -2.55 -9.69 0.87
CA THR A 37 -3.94 -9.57 1.29
C THR A 37 -4.34 -8.13 1.53
N VAL A 38 -3.65 -7.40 2.41
CA VAL A 38 -4.09 -6.07 2.84
C VAL A 38 -3.89 -5.04 1.73
N LEU A 39 -2.64 -4.84 1.29
CA LEU A 39 -2.31 -3.79 0.33
C LEU A 39 -2.93 -4.06 -1.04
N SER A 40 -2.86 -5.31 -1.51
CA SER A 40 -3.47 -5.68 -2.79
C SER A 40 -5.00 -5.57 -2.77
N SER A 41 -5.67 -5.92 -1.66
CA SER A 41 -7.13 -5.74 -1.54
C SER A 41 -7.55 -4.29 -1.59
N VAL A 42 -6.78 -3.37 -1.00
CA VAL A 42 -7.09 -1.93 -1.05
C VAL A 42 -7.03 -1.43 -2.49
N ILE A 43 -5.93 -1.71 -3.19
CA ILE A 43 -5.75 -1.30 -4.60
C ILE A 43 -6.81 -1.96 -5.49
N SER A 44 -7.02 -3.27 -5.36
CA SER A 44 -7.97 -4.01 -6.19
C SER A 44 -9.40 -3.52 -5.99
N LEU A 45 -9.79 -3.21 -4.75
CA LEU A 45 -11.13 -2.69 -4.43
C LEU A 45 -11.33 -1.32 -5.05
N GLU A 46 -10.37 -0.42 -4.91
CA GLU A 46 -10.41 0.90 -5.51
C GLU A 46 -10.58 0.82 -7.04
N ARG A 47 -9.77 -0.02 -7.70
CA ARG A 47 -9.83 -0.21 -9.15
C ARG A 47 -11.11 -0.91 -9.60
N ALA A 48 -11.66 -1.84 -8.81
CA ALA A 48 -12.96 -2.46 -9.08
C ALA A 48 -14.10 -1.44 -9.03
N VAL A 49 -14.09 -0.55 -8.04
CA VAL A 49 -15.05 0.57 -7.93
C VAL A 49 -14.89 1.52 -9.12
N ALA A 50 -13.68 1.90 -9.48
CA ALA A 50 -13.40 2.77 -10.62
C ALA A 50 -13.89 2.18 -11.96
N LEU A 51 -13.77 0.85 -12.14
CA LEU A 51 -14.23 0.16 -13.33
C LEU A 51 -15.77 -0.02 -13.34
N GLY A 52 -16.42 -0.11 -12.16
CA GLY A 52 -17.87 -0.25 -12.03
C GLY A 52 -18.44 -1.54 -12.62
N ARG A 53 -17.67 -2.64 -12.65
CA ARG A 53 -18.10 -3.93 -13.19
C ARG A 53 -18.08 -5.02 -12.11
N PRO A 54 -19.14 -5.86 -11.96
CA PRO A 54 -19.21 -6.88 -10.92
C PRO A 54 -18.02 -7.87 -10.92
N TRP A 55 -17.56 -8.29 -12.10
CA TRP A 55 -16.43 -9.22 -12.19
C TRP A 55 -15.12 -8.66 -11.63
N ALA A 56 -14.95 -7.33 -11.62
CA ALA A 56 -13.73 -6.70 -11.11
C ALA A 56 -13.53 -6.93 -9.60
N TYR A 57 -14.63 -7.17 -8.86
CA TYR A 57 -14.59 -7.48 -7.44
C TYR A 57 -14.00 -8.87 -7.14
N SER A 58 -13.81 -9.73 -8.17
CA SER A 58 -13.09 -11.00 -7.99
C SER A 58 -11.65 -10.81 -7.50
N ALA A 59 -10.97 -9.73 -7.91
CA ALA A 59 -9.61 -9.45 -7.48
C ALA A 59 -9.51 -9.24 -5.96
N PRO A 60 -10.21 -8.29 -5.31
CA PRO A 60 -10.16 -8.15 -3.86
C PRO A 60 -10.80 -9.34 -3.11
N ALA A 61 -11.76 -10.04 -3.69
CA ALA A 61 -12.36 -11.23 -3.07
C ALA A 61 -11.36 -12.38 -2.97
N LEU A 62 -10.63 -12.68 -4.05
CA LEU A 62 -9.59 -13.70 -4.06
C LEU A 62 -8.40 -13.33 -3.17
N ALA A 63 -7.99 -12.05 -3.09
CA ALA A 63 -6.97 -11.58 -2.15
C ALA A 63 -7.41 -11.82 -0.70
N GLY A 64 -8.67 -11.51 -0.38
CA GLY A 64 -9.24 -11.77 0.95
C GLY A 64 -9.31 -13.26 1.29
N ALA A 65 -9.74 -14.10 0.34
CA ALA A 65 -9.76 -15.55 0.49
C ALA A 65 -8.36 -16.14 0.69
N GLY A 66 -7.35 -15.65 -0.06
CA GLY A 66 -5.95 -16.04 0.14
C GLY A 66 -5.43 -15.71 1.55
N GLY A 67 -5.78 -14.51 2.06
CA GLY A 67 -5.45 -14.14 3.44
C GLY A 67 -6.14 -15.01 4.47
N LEU A 68 -7.41 -15.35 4.28
CA LEU A 68 -8.13 -16.29 5.17
C LEU A 68 -7.51 -17.68 5.14
N ALA A 69 -7.10 -18.16 3.96
CA ALA A 69 -6.40 -19.42 3.81
C ALA A 69 -5.07 -19.45 4.60
N LEU A 70 -4.29 -18.35 4.56
CA LEU A 70 -3.06 -18.20 5.34
C LEU A 70 -3.33 -18.22 6.85
N VAL A 71 -4.33 -17.47 7.31
CA VAL A 71 -4.69 -17.41 8.74
C VAL A 71 -5.24 -18.74 9.24
N ALA A 72 -6.02 -19.45 8.42
CA ALA A 72 -6.54 -20.77 8.72
C ALA A 72 -5.48 -21.89 8.66
N GLY A 73 -4.24 -21.59 8.27
CA GLY A 73 -3.18 -22.58 8.15
C GLY A 73 -3.37 -23.58 7.01
N LEU A 74 -4.12 -23.20 5.95
CA LEU A 74 -4.26 -24.02 4.77
C LEU A 74 -2.92 -24.15 4.04
N SER A 75 -2.81 -25.16 3.18
CA SER A 75 -1.57 -25.42 2.45
C SER A 75 -1.12 -24.21 1.63
N LEU A 76 0.19 -23.97 1.58
CA LEU A 76 0.79 -22.84 0.87
C LEU A 76 0.34 -22.74 -0.61
N PRO A 77 0.26 -23.83 -1.39
CA PRO A 77 -0.24 -23.77 -2.77
C PRO A 77 -1.67 -23.23 -2.90
N VAL A 78 -2.55 -23.54 -1.93
CA VAL A 78 -3.93 -23.00 -1.93
C VAL A 78 -3.92 -21.48 -1.73
N ALA A 79 -3.21 -20.99 -0.72
CA ALA A 79 -3.12 -19.55 -0.45
C ALA A 79 -2.44 -18.80 -1.60
N ALA A 80 -1.31 -19.30 -2.09
CA ALA A 80 -0.57 -18.72 -3.21
C ALA A 80 -1.38 -18.76 -4.51
N GLY A 81 -2.14 -19.83 -4.75
CA GLY A 81 -3.03 -19.95 -5.92
C GLY A 81 -4.16 -18.92 -5.89
N LEU A 82 -4.78 -18.69 -4.72
CA LEU A 82 -5.79 -17.64 -4.55
C LEU A 82 -5.21 -16.22 -4.80
N LEU A 83 -4.02 -15.94 -4.30
CA LEU A 83 -3.35 -14.67 -4.53
C LEU A 83 -2.89 -14.51 -5.99
N ALA A 84 -2.45 -15.57 -6.64
CA ALA A 84 -2.16 -15.58 -8.08
C ALA A 84 -3.44 -15.32 -8.91
N GLY A 85 -4.55 -15.93 -8.55
CA GLY A 85 -5.87 -15.65 -9.16
C GLY A 85 -6.30 -14.20 -8.95
N SER A 86 -6.07 -13.63 -7.76
CA SER A 86 -6.32 -12.21 -7.47
C SER A 86 -5.50 -11.30 -8.39
N SER A 87 -4.20 -11.60 -8.56
CA SER A 87 -3.32 -10.79 -9.41
C SER A 87 -3.70 -10.89 -10.89
N LEU A 88 -4.11 -12.06 -11.36
CA LEU A 88 -4.62 -12.24 -12.73
C LEU A 88 -5.90 -11.40 -12.97
N ALA A 89 -6.84 -11.43 -12.02
CA ALA A 89 -8.04 -10.63 -12.09
C ALA A 89 -7.71 -9.12 -12.08
N LEU A 90 -6.72 -8.68 -11.27
CA LEU A 90 -6.29 -7.28 -11.24
C LEU A 90 -5.63 -6.86 -12.56
N VAL A 91 -4.81 -7.71 -13.18
CA VAL A 91 -4.26 -7.46 -14.53
C VAL A 91 -5.39 -7.26 -15.54
N ALA A 92 -6.44 -8.09 -15.50
CA ALA A 92 -7.60 -7.94 -16.38
C ALA A 92 -8.34 -6.62 -16.14
N VAL A 93 -8.47 -6.19 -14.87
CA VAL A 93 -9.06 -4.88 -14.51
C VAL A 93 -8.24 -3.74 -15.12
N PHE A 94 -6.93 -3.72 -14.91
CA PHE A 94 -6.06 -2.66 -15.47
C PHE A 94 -6.00 -2.71 -17.01
N ALA A 95 -5.97 -3.89 -17.61
CA ALA A 95 -6.03 -4.02 -19.07
C ALA A 95 -7.34 -3.42 -19.63
N ARG A 96 -8.46 -3.60 -18.92
CA ARG A 96 -9.74 -2.99 -19.30
C ARG A 96 -9.73 -1.48 -19.12
N LEU A 97 -9.19 -0.98 -18.00
CA LEU A 97 -9.04 0.46 -17.76
C LEU A 97 -8.14 1.11 -18.81
N TYR A 98 -7.01 0.49 -19.13
CA TYR A 98 -6.11 0.97 -20.18
C TYR A 98 -6.78 1.04 -21.56
N ARG A 99 -7.57 0.03 -21.93
CA ARG A 99 -8.34 0.07 -23.19
C ARG A 99 -9.39 1.18 -23.23
N LEU A 100 -9.91 1.58 -22.08
CA LEU A 100 -10.86 2.70 -21.99
C LEU A 100 -10.17 4.05 -22.05
N ARG A 101 -8.97 4.16 -21.46
CA ARG A 101 -8.13 5.36 -21.44
C ARG A 101 -6.67 4.95 -21.63
N PRO A 102 -6.16 4.92 -22.87
CA PRO A 102 -4.80 4.52 -23.20
C PRO A 102 -3.81 5.65 -22.87
N GLU A 103 -3.58 5.87 -21.57
CA GLU A 103 -2.70 6.91 -21.06
C GLU A 103 -1.46 6.30 -20.40
N TRP A 104 -0.37 7.07 -20.30
CA TRP A 104 0.87 6.65 -19.64
C TRP A 104 0.66 6.20 -18.18
N ALA A 105 -0.21 6.88 -17.44
CA ALA A 105 -0.58 6.52 -16.09
C ALA A 105 -1.19 5.12 -16.01
N SER A 106 -2.19 4.86 -16.86
CA SER A 106 -2.84 3.54 -16.97
C SER A 106 -1.86 2.44 -17.41
N ALA A 107 -0.93 2.75 -18.32
CA ALA A 107 0.12 1.82 -18.74
C ALA A 107 1.05 1.45 -17.57
N LEU A 108 1.49 2.43 -16.80
CA LEU A 108 2.38 2.22 -15.65
C LEU A 108 1.70 1.38 -14.56
N MET A 109 0.44 1.67 -14.25
CA MET A 109 -0.35 0.86 -13.31
C MET A 109 -0.57 -0.58 -13.81
N SER A 110 -0.78 -0.76 -15.13
CA SER A 110 -0.88 -2.09 -15.73
C SER A 110 0.42 -2.88 -15.62
N LEU A 111 1.58 -2.23 -15.82
CA LEU A 111 2.89 -2.83 -15.58
C LEU A 111 3.06 -3.22 -14.11
N GLY A 112 2.62 -2.37 -13.17
CA GLY A 112 2.59 -2.71 -11.75
C GLY A 112 1.77 -3.97 -11.48
N ALA A 113 0.56 -4.09 -12.03
CA ALA A 113 -0.26 -5.29 -11.87
C ALA A 113 0.41 -6.54 -12.51
N ALA A 114 1.12 -6.38 -13.62
CA ALA A 114 1.87 -7.47 -14.23
C ALA A 114 3.02 -7.96 -13.34
N THR A 115 3.75 -7.05 -12.66
CA THR A 115 4.78 -7.46 -11.69
C THR A 115 4.17 -8.20 -10.49
N TRP A 116 2.96 -7.82 -10.06
CA TRP A 116 2.21 -8.52 -9.02
C TRP A 116 1.88 -9.97 -9.43
N LEU A 117 1.42 -10.15 -10.67
CA LEU A 117 1.12 -11.48 -11.22
C LEU A 117 2.37 -12.35 -11.31
N VAL A 118 3.49 -11.80 -11.82
CA VAL A 118 4.76 -12.53 -11.90
C VAL A 118 5.24 -12.91 -10.49
N GLY A 119 5.24 -11.99 -9.54
CA GLY A 119 5.63 -12.26 -8.15
C GLY A 119 4.82 -13.39 -7.53
N ASN A 120 3.49 -13.37 -7.67
CA ASN A 120 2.64 -14.45 -7.16
C ASN A 120 2.83 -15.76 -7.90
N GLY A 121 3.10 -15.72 -9.21
CA GLY A 121 3.46 -16.91 -9.99
C GLY A 121 4.77 -17.55 -9.53
N LEU A 122 5.79 -16.72 -9.24
CA LEU A 122 7.06 -17.18 -8.67
C LEU A 122 6.86 -17.82 -7.29
N TRP A 123 6.04 -17.22 -6.44
CA TRP A 123 5.72 -17.77 -5.12
C TRP A 123 4.95 -19.10 -5.22
N LEU A 124 3.94 -19.17 -6.08
CA LEU A 124 3.20 -20.40 -6.37
C LEU A 124 4.12 -21.50 -6.93
N GLY A 125 5.13 -21.10 -7.72
CA GLY A 125 6.18 -21.98 -8.24
C GLY A 125 7.25 -22.39 -7.21
N GLY A 126 7.10 -22.00 -5.93
CA GLY A 126 7.98 -22.40 -4.83
C GLY A 126 9.21 -21.52 -4.61
N ARG A 127 9.30 -20.34 -5.26
CA ARG A 127 10.37 -19.39 -4.99
C ARG A 127 10.25 -18.83 -3.57
N ALA A 128 11.39 -18.57 -2.93
CA ALA A 128 11.46 -17.98 -1.60
C ALA A 128 10.85 -16.57 -1.59
N ILE A 129 10.21 -16.19 -0.46
CA ILE A 129 9.59 -14.87 -0.31
C ILE A 129 10.57 -13.73 -0.60
N VAL A 130 11.84 -13.88 -0.23
CA VAL A 130 12.87 -12.88 -0.50
C VAL A 130 13.06 -12.60 -1.99
N GLU A 131 12.92 -13.61 -2.84
CA GLU A 131 13.01 -13.48 -4.30
C GLU A 131 11.74 -12.86 -4.91
N VAL A 132 10.62 -12.98 -4.21
CA VAL A 132 9.30 -12.49 -4.62
C VAL A 132 9.08 -11.03 -4.22
N VAL A 133 9.62 -10.61 -3.08
CA VAL A 133 9.44 -9.26 -2.51
C VAL A 133 9.80 -8.14 -3.50
N PRO A 134 10.85 -8.20 -4.32
CA PRO A 134 11.12 -7.15 -5.33
C PRO A 134 9.96 -6.95 -6.32
N TRP A 135 9.30 -8.02 -6.73
CA TRP A 135 8.15 -7.99 -7.64
C TRP A 135 6.91 -7.40 -6.98
N TRP A 136 6.66 -7.74 -5.71
CA TRP A 136 5.58 -7.15 -4.91
C TRP A 136 5.83 -5.67 -4.60
N ALA A 137 7.08 -5.30 -4.35
CA ALA A 137 7.49 -3.92 -4.16
C ALA A 137 7.24 -3.09 -5.42
N ALA A 138 7.66 -3.61 -6.58
CA ALA A 138 7.46 -2.94 -7.86
C ALA A 138 5.97 -2.78 -8.21
N PHE A 139 5.12 -3.77 -7.89
CA PHE A 139 3.66 -3.64 -8.03
C PHE A 139 3.15 -2.37 -7.34
N LEU A 140 3.46 -2.23 -6.06
CA LEU A 140 2.96 -1.08 -5.27
C LEU A 140 3.57 0.24 -5.77
N VAL A 141 4.88 0.25 -5.99
CA VAL A 141 5.61 1.47 -6.40
C VAL A 141 5.14 1.95 -7.76
N LEU A 142 5.03 1.06 -8.77
CA LEU A 142 4.59 1.44 -10.11
C LEU A 142 3.11 1.82 -10.15
N THR A 143 2.26 1.14 -9.38
CA THR A 143 0.83 1.50 -9.26
C THR A 143 0.68 2.90 -8.66
N ILE A 144 1.33 3.16 -7.53
CA ILE A 144 1.31 4.48 -6.87
C ILE A 144 1.89 5.55 -7.79
N ALA A 145 3.02 5.29 -8.46
CA ALA A 145 3.62 6.24 -9.40
C ALA A 145 2.67 6.57 -10.57
N GLY A 146 1.93 5.56 -11.08
CA GLY A 146 0.91 5.76 -12.09
C GLY A 146 -0.24 6.64 -11.60
N GLU A 147 -0.75 6.43 -10.40
CA GLU A 147 -1.78 7.27 -9.78
C GLU A 147 -1.29 8.71 -9.58
N ARG A 148 -0.04 8.88 -9.15
CA ARG A 148 0.56 10.22 -9.02
C ARG A 148 0.71 10.92 -10.37
N LEU A 149 1.07 10.18 -11.42
CA LEU A 149 1.15 10.71 -12.78
C LEU A 149 -0.25 11.11 -13.29
N GLU A 150 -1.28 10.31 -13.04
CA GLU A 150 -2.67 10.62 -13.42
C GLU A 150 -3.11 11.99 -12.86
N LEU A 151 -2.80 12.25 -11.58
CA LEU A 151 -3.14 13.52 -10.92
C LEU A 151 -2.26 14.69 -11.37
N ALA A 152 -1.07 14.44 -11.91
CA ALA A 152 -0.12 15.45 -12.37
C ALA A 152 -0.19 15.71 -13.88
N GLN A 153 -0.97 14.98 -14.65
CA GLN A 153 -0.95 14.95 -16.14
C GLN A 153 -1.00 16.33 -16.82
N VAL A 154 -1.75 17.28 -16.26
CA VAL A 154 -1.89 18.62 -16.83
C VAL A 154 -0.59 19.43 -16.77
N LEU A 155 0.40 19.00 -15.96
CA LEU A 155 1.61 19.77 -15.62
C LEU A 155 2.90 19.13 -16.15
N VAL A 156 2.83 17.95 -16.77
CA VAL A 156 4.02 17.14 -17.07
C VAL A 156 4.38 17.21 -18.56
N SER A 157 5.51 17.87 -18.87
CA SER A 157 6.08 17.92 -20.22
C SER A 157 6.64 16.56 -20.65
N THR A 158 6.91 16.37 -21.94
CA THR A 158 7.51 15.15 -22.51
C THR A 158 8.84 14.77 -21.84
N ARG A 159 9.69 15.76 -21.51
CA ARG A 159 10.98 15.52 -20.82
C ARG A 159 10.77 14.98 -19.40
N VAL A 160 9.79 15.50 -18.69
CA VAL A 160 9.46 15.06 -17.33
C VAL A 160 8.91 13.63 -17.33
N ARG A 161 8.08 13.26 -18.33
CA ARG A 161 7.64 11.87 -18.54
C ARG A 161 8.81 10.93 -18.82
N GLY A 162 9.82 11.38 -19.58
CA GLY A 162 11.02 10.59 -19.86
C GLY A 162 11.77 10.15 -18.61
N GLY A 163 11.89 11.02 -17.59
CA GLY A 163 12.52 10.67 -16.31
C GLY A 163 11.74 9.59 -15.54
N LEU A 164 10.41 9.67 -15.54
CA LEU A 164 9.57 8.63 -14.91
C LEU A 164 9.70 7.30 -15.66
N SER A 165 9.66 7.34 -17.00
CA SER A 165 9.84 6.15 -17.83
C SER A 165 11.20 5.50 -17.61
N ALA A 166 12.27 6.28 -17.49
CA ALA A 166 13.60 5.77 -17.20
C ALA A 166 13.65 5.06 -15.83
N ALA A 167 13.05 5.64 -14.78
CA ALA A 167 12.95 5.00 -13.48
C ALA A 167 12.16 3.68 -13.55
N ALA A 168 11.04 3.65 -14.27
CA ALA A 168 10.24 2.44 -14.46
C ALA A 168 11.03 1.37 -15.24
N ILE A 169 11.76 1.74 -16.29
CA ILE A 169 12.62 0.84 -17.06
C ILE A 169 13.71 0.24 -16.16
N LEU A 170 14.37 1.04 -15.31
CA LEU A 170 15.36 0.55 -14.36
C LEU A 170 14.74 -0.50 -13.42
N ILE A 171 13.56 -0.23 -12.86
CA ILE A 171 12.85 -1.17 -11.98
C ILE A 171 12.57 -2.48 -12.74
N LEU A 172 11.95 -2.41 -13.92
CA LEU A 172 11.56 -3.59 -14.69
C LEU A 172 12.78 -4.39 -15.16
N THR A 173 13.84 -3.73 -15.62
CA THR A 173 15.10 -4.38 -16.00
C THR A 173 15.75 -5.06 -14.78
N GLY A 174 15.73 -4.40 -13.62
CA GLY A 174 16.22 -4.97 -12.38
C GLY A 174 15.44 -6.21 -11.96
N LEU A 175 14.10 -6.19 -12.07
CA LEU A 175 13.27 -7.37 -11.82
C LEU A 175 13.60 -8.54 -12.75
N LEU A 176 13.72 -8.32 -14.05
CA LEU A 176 14.09 -9.35 -15.00
C LEU A 176 15.49 -9.90 -14.71
N LEU A 177 16.43 -9.02 -14.38
CA LEU A 177 17.80 -9.42 -14.04
C LEU A 177 17.87 -10.17 -12.70
N SER A 178 16.93 -9.93 -11.77
CA SER A 178 16.88 -10.64 -10.49
C SER A 178 16.61 -12.16 -10.63
N LEU A 179 16.07 -12.60 -11.76
CA LEU A 179 15.83 -14.03 -12.02
C LEU A 179 17.14 -14.82 -12.18
N PRO A 180 18.10 -14.41 -13.05
CA PRO A 180 19.39 -15.08 -13.16
C PRO A 180 20.48 -14.55 -12.20
N ARG A 181 20.39 -13.30 -11.77
CA ARG A 181 21.39 -12.61 -10.92
C ARG A 181 20.71 -11.78 -9.87
N PHE A 182 20.22 -12.43 -8.81
CA PHE A 182 19.32 -11.84 -7.83
C PHE A 182 19.85 -10.52 -7.26
N LEU A 183 21.04 -10.50 -6.71
CA LEU A 183 21.62 -9.33 -6.04
C LEU A 183 21.76 -8.14 -7.00
N LEU A 184 22.32 -8.35 -8.19
CA LEU A 184 22.48 -7.30 -9.19
C LEU A 184 21.13 -6.72 -9.64
N GLY A 185 20.14 -7.60 -9.80
CA GLY A 185 18.78 -7.19 -10.14
C GLY A 185 18.15 -6.32 -9.06
N VAL A 186 18.30 -6.70 -7.79
CA VAL A 186 17.77 -5.94 -6.65
C VAL A 186 18.47 -4.58 -6.49
N HIS A 187 19.79 -4.50 -6.71
CA HIS A 187 20.50 -3.23 -6.71
C HIS A 187 19.94 -2.28 -7.81
N LEU A 188 19.66 -2.81 -8.99
CA LEU A 188 19.10 -2.02 -10.08
C LEU A 188 17.66 -1.56 -9.77
N VAL A 189 16.84 -2.40 -9.11
CA VAL A 189 15.53 -2.00 -8.58
C VAL A 189 15.68 -0.86 -7.57
N GLY A 190 16.65 -0.95 -6.66
CA GLY A 190 16.97 0.11 -5.69
C GLY A 190 17.33 1.44 -6.35
N LEU A 191 18.16 1.40 -7.39
CA LEU A 191 18.48 2.58 -8.20
C LEU A 191 17.22 3.18 -8.87
N GLY A 192 16.34 2.33 -9.37
CA GLY A 192 15.05 2.74 -9.94
C GLY A 192 14.13 3.39 -8.90
N PHE A 193 14.08 2.88 -7.66
CA PHE A 193 13.31 3.49 -6.57
C PHE A 193 13.89 4.86 -6.18
N LEU A 194 15.21 4.99 -6.12
CA LEU A 194 15.88 6.25 -5.84
C LEU A 194 15.58 7.30 -6.91
N ALA A 195 15.69 6.92 -8.19
CA ALA A 195 15.37 7.78 -9.32
C ALA A 195 13.90 8.22 -9.29
N LEU A 196 12.98 7.30 -8.97
CA LEU A 196 11.56 7.59 -8.86
C LEU A 196 11.25 8.51 -7.66
N ALA A 197 11.90 8.29 -6.51
CA ALA A 197 11.75 9.17 -5.34
C ALA A 197 12.16 10.62 -5.66
N ALA A 198 13.30 10.79 -6.32
CA ALA A 198 13.77 12.10 -6.79
C ALA A 198 12.79 12.75 -7.79
N TRP A 199 12.27 11.96 -8.73
CA TRP A 199 11.27 12.41 -9.69
C TRP A 199 9.97 12.87 -8.98
N LEU A 200 9.41 12.04 -8.10
CA LEU A 200 8.20 12.37 -7.33
C LEU A 200 8.40 13.60 -6.46
N ALA A 201 9.50 13.68 -5.72
CA ALA A 201 9.81 14.82 -4.88
C ALA A 201 9.93 16.13 -5.69
N ARG A 202 10.37 16.07 -6.94
CA ARG A 202 10.58 17.24 -7.79
C ARG A 202 9.34 17.70 -8.56
N TYR A 203 8.54 16.75 -9.07
CA TYR A 203 7.51 17.03 -10.07
C TYR A 203 6.07 16.81 -9.61
N ASP A 204 5.86 16.08 -8.49
CA ASP A 204 4.53 15.84 -7.97
C ASP A 204 3.86 17.09 -7.40
N VAL A 205 2.53 17.13 -7.48
CA VAL A 205 1.71 18.23 -6.96
C VAL A 205 1.70 18.34 -5.43
N ALA A 206 2.21 17.34 -4.72
CA ALA A 206 2.27 17.29 -3.24
C ALA A 206 2.95 18.53 -2.65
N ARG A 207 4.01 19.05 -3.30
CA ARG A 207 4.70 20.29 -2.84
C ARG A 207 3.77 21.49 -2.81
N ARG A 208 2.88 21.61 -3.80
CA ARG A 208 1.91 22.72 -3.88
C ARG A 208 0.82 22.55 -2.81
N ALA A 209 0.49 21.31 -2.45
CA ALA A 209 -0.50 21.02 -1.43
C ALA A 209 -0.08 21.50 -0.03
N LEU A 210 1.23 21.60 0.27
CA LEU A 210 1.74 22.14 1.54
C LEU A 210 1.29 23.58 1.83
N HIS A 211 1.11 24.39 0.78
CA HIS A 211 0.68 25.80 0.89
C HIS A 211 -0.84 25.94 1.01
N ARG A 212 -1.58 24.83 0.94
CA ARG A 212 -3.03 24.79 1.15
C ARG A 212 -3.36 24.47 2.61
N GLY A 213 -4.63 24.63 2.99
CA GLY A 213 -5.12 24.28 4.33
C GLY A 213 -5.73 22.87 4.40
N GLY A 214 -5.99 22.42 5.63
CA GLY A 214 -6.80 21.23 5.91
C GLY A 214 -6.29 19.95 5.28
N LEU A 215 -7.19 19.21 4.63
CA LEU A 215 -6.92 17.90 4.06
C LEU A 215 -5.85 17.93 2.96
N ALA A 216 -5.80 18.96 2.13
CA ALA A 216 -4.82 19.05 1.06
C ALA A 216 -3.39 19.12 1.63
N ARG A 217 -3.17 19.94 2.67
CA ARG A 217 -1.88 20.02 3.37
C ARG A 217 -1.51 18.70 4.03
N PHE A 218 -2.47 18.05 4.70
CA PHE A 218 -2.25 16.75 5.32
C PHE A 218 -1.78 15.72 4.27
N GLY A 219 -2.49 15.59 3.15
CA GLY A 219 -2.09 14.73 2.05
C GLY A 219 -0.70 15.06 1.52
N GLY A 220 -0.40 16.35 1.29
CA GLY A 220 0.93 16.80 0.85
C GLY A 220 2.05 16.39 1.80
N VAL A 221 1.84 16.51 3.12
CA VAL A 221 2.81 16.07 4.14
C VAL A 221 3.04 14.56 4.06
N CYS A 222 1.97 13.76 4.04
CA CYS A 222 2.07 12.30 3.94
C CYS A 222 2.84 11.88 2.69
N LEU A 223 2.52 12.46 1.53
CA LEU A 223 3.16 12.13 0.27
C LEU A 223 4.66 12.44 0.27
N LEU A 224 5.05 13.64 0.71
CA LEU A 224 6.46 14.04 0.74
C LEU A 224 7.28 13.20 1.72
N LEU A 225 6.75 12.89 2.90
CA LEU A 225 7.39 11.97 3.83
C LEU A 225 7.55 10.58 3.22
N GLY A 226 6.54 10.10 2.48
CA GLY A 226 6.62 8.86 1.74
C GLY A 226 7.73 8.87 0.67
N TYR A 227 7.91 9.98 -0.07
CA TYR A 227 8.98 10.08 -1.07
C TYR A 227 10.37 10.05 -0.44
N VAL A 228 10.54 10.62 0.75
CA VAL A 228 11.79 10.48 1.52
C VAL A 228 12.05 9.00 1.82
N TRP A 229 11.03 8.26 2.30
CA TRP A 229 11.17 6.85 2.60
C TRP A 229 11.40 5.97 1.36
N LEU A 230 10.82 6.31 0.22
CA LEU A 230 11.14 5.64 -1.04
C LEU A 230 12.61 5.84 -1.42
N GLY A 231 13.16 7.04 -1.18
CA GLY A 231 14.58 7.34 -1.36
C GLY A 231 15.46 6.53 -0.41
N VAL A 232 15.10 6.48 0.88
CA VAL A 232 15.80 5.65 1.88
C VAL A 232 15.75 4.17 1.49
N ALA A 233 14.58 3.66 1.12
CA ALA A 233 14.43 2.30 0.61
C ALA A 233 15.33 2.06 -0.61
N GLY A 234 15.31 2.96 -1.59
CA GLY A 234 16.16 2.87 -2.78
C GLY A 234 17.65 2.80 -2.46
N LEU A 235 18.11 3.59 -1.49
CA LEU A 235 19.51 3.54 -1.01
C LEU A 235 19.82 2.21 -0.31
N LEU A 236 18.95 1.74 0.59
CA LEU A 236 19.16 0.48 1.30
C LEU A 236 19.16 -0.71 0.32
N TRP A 237 18.32 -0.69 -0.70
CA TRP A 237 18.27 -1.72 -1.75
C TRP A 237 19.51 -1.66 -2.66
N LEU A 238 20.02 -0.47 -2.95
CA LEU A 238 21.20 -0.27 -3.81
C LEU A 238 22.53 -0.63 -3.11
N LEU A 239 22.63 -0.35 -1.80
CA LEU A 239 23.89 -0.46 -1.05
C LEU A 239 23.96 -1.71 -0.17
N GLY A 240 22.89 -2.47 -0.06
CA GLY A 240 22.81 -3.63 0.82
C GLY A 240 23.77 -4.74 0.42
N PRO A 241 24.66 -5.17 1.33
CA PRO A 241 25.62 -6.25 1.05
C PRO A 241 24.96 -7.64 1.00
N GLU A 242 23.96 -7.85 1.84
CA GLU A 242 23.21 -9.10 1.95
C GLU A 242 21.70 -8.79 1.99
N ILE A 243 20.96 -9.24 0.98
CA ILE A 243 19.55 -8.86 0.80
C ILE A 243 18.62 -10.02 1.17
N ILE A 244 19.16 -11.14 1.66
CA ILE A 244 18.41 -12.39 1.81
C ILE A 244 17.63 -12.44 3.13
N GLU A 245 18.25 -11.99 4.23
CA GLU A 245 17.67 -11.98 5.58
C GLU A 245 18.42 -11.04 6.53
N GLY A 246 17.93 -10.91 7.76
CA GLY A 246 18.61 -10.14 8.82
C GLY A 246 18.14 -8.69 8.93
N LEU A 247 18.91 -7.91 9.71
CA LEU A 247 18.55 -6.54 10.09
C LEU A 247 18.49 -5.60 8.88
N TRP A 248 19.45 -5.73 7.96
CA TRP A 248 19.45 -4.92 6.75
C TRP A 248 18.21 -5.16 5.87
N TYR A 249 17.82 -6.44 5.72
CA TYR A 249 16.60 -6.80 5.00
C TYR A 249 15.35 -6.23 5.68
N ASP A 250 15.29 -6.26 7.00
CA ASP A 250 14.18 -5.66 7.77
C ASP A 250 14.09 -4.15 7.50
N ALA A 251 15.21 -3.43 7.62
CA ALA A 251 15.28 -1.99 7.31
C ALA A 251 14.85 -1.68 5.87
N MET A 252 15.33 -2.48 4.91
CA MET A 252 15.07 -2.35 3.49
C MET A 252 13.57 -2.49 3.15
N VAL A 253 12.91 -3.54 3.66
CA VAL A 253 11.49 -3.78 3.35
C VAL A 253 10.57 -2.83 4.11
N HIS A 254 10.87 -2.47 5.36
CA HIS A 254 10.00 -1.61 6.14
C HIS A 254 10.13 -0.13 5.77
N SER A 255 11.29 0.34 5.31
CA SER A 255 11.41 1.67 4.68
C SER A 255 10.44 1.82 3.52
N LEU A 256 10.30 0.78 2.69
CA LEU A 256 9.39 0.80 1.54
C LEU A 256 7.94 0.61 1.97
N PHE A 257 7.62 -0.53 2.61
CA PHE A 257 6.22 -0.88 2.85
C PHE A 257 5.58 -0.04 3.95
N VAL A 258 6.29 0.24 5.04
CA VAL A 258 5.77 1.09 6.12
C VAL A 258 6.03 2.56 5.83
N GLY A 259 7.25 2.92 5.45
CA GLY A 259 7.62 4.31 5.23
C GLY A 259 6.95 4.92 4.01
N PHE A 260 7.09 4.31 2.84
CA PHE A 260 6.51 4.84 1.61
C PHE A 260 5.04 4.46 1.45
N VAL A 261 4.70 3.16 1.41
CA VAL A 261 3.35 2.74 1.01
C VAL A 261 2.29 3.17 2.01
N PHE A 262 2.51 3.01 3.33
CA PHE A 262 1.52 3.48 4.30
C PHE A 262 1.41 5.01 4.36
N SER A 263 2.47 5.75 4.06
CA SER A 263 2.37 7.21 3.88
C SER A 263 1.44 7.58 2.73
N MET A 264 1.51 6.84 1.62
CA MET A 264 0.58 7.02 0.50
C MET A 264 -0.85 6.70 0.93
N ILE A 265 -1.07 5.59 1.64
CA ILE A 265 -2.39 5.21 2.16
C ILE A 265 -2.94 6.29 3.08
N PHE A 266 -2.16 6.81 4.01
CA PHE A 266 -2.60 7.87 4.93
C PHE A 266 -3.01 9.13 4.19
N GLY A 267 -2.23 9.53 3.19
CA GLY A 267 -2.51 10.72 2.38
C GLY A 267 -3.75 10.57 1.48
N HIS A 268 -4.01 9.35 0.98
CA HIS A 268 -5.09 9.08 0.03
C HIS A 268 -6.38 8.59 0.69
N ALA A 269 -6.33 7.98 1.88
CA ALA A 269 -7.50 7.40 2.54
C ALA A 269 -8.71 8.36 2.64
N PRO A 270 -8.52 9.66 2.98
CA PRO A 270 -9.63 10.61 3.04
C PRO A 270 -10.30 10.88 1.68
N THR A 271 -9.66 10.51 0.57
CA THR A 271 -10.19 10.63 -0.79
C THR A 271 -10.74 9.30 -1.29
N ILE A 272 -10.02 8.20 -1.03
CA ILE A 272 -10.39 6.85 -1.49
C ILE A 272 -11.62 6.32 -0.71
N VAL A 273 -11.65 6.51 0.61
CA VAL A 273 -12.76 6.02 1.43
C VAL A 273 -14.11 6.60 0.97
N PRO A 274 -14.25 7.91 0.72
CA PRO A 274 -15.49 8.46 0.14
C PRO A 274 -15.83 7.90 -1.24
N ALA A 275 -14.83 7.71 -2.10
CA ALA A 275 -15.05 7.16 -3.44
C ALA A 275 -15.61 5.73 -3.40
N VAL A 276 -15.15 4.92 -2.43
CA VAL A 276 -15.58 3.51 -2.27
C VAL A 276 -16.88 3.39 -1.48
N THR A 277 -17.09 4.22 -0.45
CA THR A 277 -18.20 4.05 0.51
C THR A 277 -19.32 5.08 0.36
N GLY A 278 -19.11 6.13 -0.42
CA GLY A 278 -20.03 7.28 -0.51
C GLY A 278 -20.05 8.17 0.74
N ILE A 279 -19.15 7.93 1.73
CA ILE A 279 -19.16 8.62 3.02
C ILE A 279 -17.90 9.46 3.18
N GLY A 280 -18.08 10.77 3.34
CA GLY A 280 -16.98 11.70 3.54
C GLY A 280 -16.14 11.40 4.80
N VAL A 281 -14.85 11.63 4.70
CA VAL A 281 -13.91 11.59 5.82
C VAL A 281 -13.47 13.02 6.12
N PRO A 282 -14.11 13.71 7.09
CA PRO A 282 -13.71 15.07 7.45
C PRO A 282 -12.29 15.07 8.02
N PHE A 283 -11.52 16.08 7.64
CA PHE A 283 -10.17 16.26 8.18
C PHE A 283 -10.21 16.60 9.66
N GLU A 284 -9.44 15.88 10.45
CA GLU A 284 -9.18 16.16 11.86
C GLU A 284 -7.67 16.37 12.09
N ARG A 285 -7.29 17.38 12.89
CA ARG A 285 -5.86 17.61 13.24
C ARG A 285 -5.22 16.38 13.91
N ALA A 286 -6.04 15.56 14.58
CA ALA A 286 -5.60 14.29 15.19
C ALA A 286 -4.98 13.31 14.20
N PHE A 287 -5.24 13.45 12.89
CA PHE A 287 -4.61 12.60 11.87
C PHE A 287 -3.09 12.75 11.84
N TYR A 288 -2.53 13.89 12.24
CA TYR A 288 -1.08 14.02 12.36
C TYR A 288 -0.46 13.14 13.46
N LEU A 289 -1.25 12.67 14.45
CA LEU A 289 -0.74 11.79 15.51
C LEU A 289 -0.26 10.43 14.95
N HIS A 290 -1.07 9.78 14.12
CA HIS A 290 -0.65 8.50 13.53
C HIS A 290 0.48 8.68 12.50
N VAL A 291 0.54 9.82 11.81
CA VAL A 291 1.66 10.14 10.91
C VAL A 291 2.95 10.32 11.71
N GLY A 292 2.94 11.16 12.75
CA GLY A 292 4.11 11.37 13.61
C GLY A 292 4.57 10.09 14.30
N LEU A 293 3.62 9.28 14.79
CA LEU A 293 3.92 8.00 15.43
C LEU A 293 4.55 7.02 14.42
N LEU A 294 4.00 6.90 13.19
CA LEU A 294 4.54 6.02 12.16
C LEU A 294 5.99 6.36 11.83
N HIS A 295 6.26 7.62 11.52
CA HIS A 295 7.59 8.04 11.09
C HIS A 295 8.61 8.01 12.22
N GLY A 296 8.24 8.44 13.43
CA GLY A 296 9.11 8.38 14.60
C GLY A 296 9.46 6.94 14.99
N SER A 297 8.46 6.05 15.01
CA SER A 297 8.69 4.64 15.31
C SER A 297 9.48 3.92 14.22
N LEU A 298 9.27 4.28 12.95
CA LEU A 298 10.04 3.71 11.84
C LEU A 298 11.50 4.15 11.87
N LEU A 299 11.78 5.40 12.23
CA LEU A 299 13.16 5.87 12.45
C LEU A 299 13.83 5.07 13.56
N ALA A 300 13.13 4.83 14.69
CA ALA A 300 13.65 4.01 15.78
C ALA A 300 13.93 2.56 15.31
N ARG A 301 12.99 1.95 14.55
CA ARG A 301 13.14 0.59 14.03
C ARG A 301 14.35 0.47 13.11
N ILE A 302 14.43 1.30 12.07
CA ILE A 302 15.52 1.25 11.09
C ILE A 302 16.83 1.65 11.73
N GLY A 303 16.83 2.64 12.62
CA GLY A 303 18.02 2.97 13.42
C GLY A 303 18.49 1.78 14.27
N GLY A 304 17.56 1.06 14.90
CA GLY A 304 17.84 -0.18 15.63
C GLY A 304 18.44 -1.27 14.75
N ASP A 305 17.89 -1.46 13.54
CA ASP A 305 18.42 -2.43 12.56
C ASP A 305 19.84 -2.08 12.14
N LEU A 306 20.12 -0.82 11.79
CA LEU A 306 21.41 -0.37 11.31
C LEU A 306 22.48 -0.31 12.41
N THR A 307 22.09 -0.14 13.67
CA THR A 307 22.99 -0.10 14.84
C THR A 307 22.98 -1.39 15.66
N SER A 308 22.27 -2.43 15.20
CA SER A 308 22.09 -3.71 15.89
C SER A 308 21.49 -3.58 17.30
N SER A 309 20.65 -2.55 17.53
CA SER A 309 19.93 -2.35 18.78
C SER A 309 18.58 -3.05 18.75
N SER A 310 18.49 -4.25 19.37
CA SER A 310 17.23 -5.01 19.43
C SER A 310 16.11 -4.22 20.09
N ALA A 311 16.38 -3.52 21.18
CA ALA A 311 15.36 -2.71 21.87
C ALA A 311 14.75 -1.63 20.98
N ALA A 312 15.57 -0.86 20.24
CA ALA A 312 15.10 0.17 19.34
C ALA A 312 14.26 -0.42 18.19
N ARG A 313 14.69 -1.55 17.62
CA ARG A 313 13.97 -2.29 16.59
C ARG A 313 12.63 -2.80 17.10
N ASP A 314 12.61 -3.49 18.24
CA ASP A 314 11.41 -4.17 18.74
C ASP A 314 10.35 -3.16 19.18
N TRP A 315 10.72 -2.11 19.91
CA TRP A 315 9.81 -1.00 20.25
C TRP A 315 9.38 -0.21 19.03
N GLY A 316 10.28 0.06 18.09
CA GLY A 316 9.96 0.69 16.83
C GLY A 316 8.91 -0.09 16.05
N GLY A 317 9.05 -1.42 15.97
CA GLY A 317 8.08 -2.29 15.31
C GLY A 317 6.72 -2.35 16.02
N LEU A 318 6.70 -2.42 17.36
CA LEU A 318 5.45 -2.35 18.14
C LEU A 318 4.72 -1.02 17.91
N LEU A 319 5.45 0.08 17.96
CA LEU A 319 4.87 1.41 17.74
C LEU A 319 4.45 1.64 16.27
N ASN A 320 5.11 0.99 15.28
CA ASN A 320 4.60 0.96 13.91
C ASN A 320 3.22 0.28 13.85
N ALA A 321 3.04 -0.87 14.51
CA ALA A 321 1.75 -1.54 14.58
C ALA A 321 0.70 -0.64 15.26
N ALA A 322 1.06 0.02 16.37
CA ALA A 322 0.19 0.98 17.05
C ALA A 322 -0.21 2.16 16.16
N ALA A 323 0.70 2.68 15.33
CA ALA A 323 0.41 3.77 14.38
C ALA A 323 -0.63 3.36 13.34
N LEU A 324 -0.53 2.12 12.79
CA LEU A 324 -1.50 1.60 11.83
C LEU A 324 -2.88 1.37 12.47
N LEU A 325 -2.92 0.88 13.69
CA LEU A 325 -4.18 0.76 14.44
C LEU A 325 -4.78 2.13 14.78
N LEU A 326 -3.97 3.09 15.18
CA LEU A 326 -4.41 4.46 15.45
C LEU A 326 -5.00 5.12 14.19
N PHE A 327 -4.37 4.94 13.02
CA PHE A 327 -4.92 5.37 11.74
C PHE A 327 -6.32 4.77 11.49
N ALA A 328 -6.48 3.45 11.67
CA ALA A 328 -7.76 2.77 11.47
C ALA A 328 -8.83 3.31 12.44
N ILE A 329 -8.48 3.49 13.71
CA ILE A 329 -9.38 4.03 14.75
C ILE A 329 -9.80 5.46 14.43
N LEU A 330 -8.86 6.36 14.12
CA LEU A 330 -9.15 7.76 13.83
C LEU A 330 -9.99 7.91 12.56
N THR A 331 -9.68 7.14 11.52
CA THR A 331 -10.46 7.12 10.27
C THR A 331 -11.89 6.63 10.52
N ALA A 332 -12.05 5.52 11.24
CA ALA A 332 -13.38 4.98 11.60
C ALA A 332 -14.18 5.95 12.48
N ARG A 333 -13.51 6.68 13.38
CA ARG A 333 -14.13 7.72 14.20
C ARG A 333 -14.62 8.90 13.33
N ALA A 334 -13.81 9.38 12.40
CA ALA A 334 -14.17 10.45 11.48
C ALA A 334 -15.39 10.07 10.62
N ILE A 335 -15.39 8.85 10.06
CA ILE A 335 -16.53 8.31 9.30
C ILE A 335 -17.80 8.26 10.15
N ARG A 336 -17.71 7.75 11.38
CA ARG A 336 -18.87 7.67 12.30
C ARG A 336 -19.43 9.05 12.62
N ARG A 337 -18.56 10.05 12.83
CA ARG A 337 -18.99 11.45 13.06
C ARG A 337 -19.70 12.01 11.84
N ALA A 338 -19.16 11.81 10.64
CA ALA A 338 -19.79 12.29 9.41
C ALA A 338 -21.18 11.66 9.20
N ARG A 339 -21.33 10.36 9.43
CA ARG A 339 -22.63 9.67 9.37
C ARG A 339 -23.66 10.24 10.35
N ARG A 340 -23.25 10.48 11.60
CA ARG A 340 -24.14 11.07 12.62
C ARG A 340 -24.58 12.47 12.25
N ALA A 341 -23.67 13.30 11.74
CA ALA A 341 -24.01 14.65 11.29
C ALA A 341 -24.99 14.63 10.12
N ALA A 342 -24.79 13.75 9.15
CA ALA A 342 -25.73 13.58 8.02
C ALA A 342 -27.12 13.10 8.46
N ALA A 343 -27.20 12.19 9.44
CA ALA A 343 -28.47 11.69 9.97
C ALA A 343 -29.26 12.78 10.74
N VAL A 344 -28.59 13.69 11.42
CA VAL A 344 -29.21 14.82 12.12
C VAL A 344 -29.72 15.89 11.13
N SER A 345 -29.03 16.08 10.01
CA SER A 345 -29.36 17.07 8.98
C SER A 345 -30.42 16.59 7.98
N ALA A 346 -30.81 15.32 8.04
CA ALA A 346 -31.86 14.78 7.15
C ALA A 346 -33.21 15.43 7.50
N PRO A 347 -33.98 15.97 6.50
CA PRO A 347 -35.31 16.53 6.74
C PRO A 347 -36.22 15.46 7.39
N ARG A 348 -36.88 15.81 8.48
CA ARG A 348 -37.92 14.95 9.05
C ARG A 348 -38.97 14.69 7.97
N PRO A 349 -39.41 13.45 7.75
CA PRO A 349 -40.50 13.17 6.83
C PRO A 349 -41.74 14.01 7.24
N PRO A 350 -42.47 14.60 6.27
CA PRO A 350 -43.63 15.39 6.60
C PRO A 350 -44.58 14.53 7.41
N ASN A 351 -45.02 15.10 8.54
CA ASN A 351 -45.96 14.45 9.44
C ASN A 351 -47.23 14.10 8.60
N ARG A 352 -47.45 12.81 8.31
CA ARG A 352 -48.70 12.39 7.67
C ARG A 352 -49.81 12.76 8.63
N ALA A 353 -50.43 13.93 8.39
CA ALA A 353 -51.65 14.32 9.05
C ALA A 353 -52.61 13.13 8.92
N ARG A 354 -52.98 12.55 10.04
CA ARG A 354 -54.12 11.60 10.07
C ARG A 354 -55.29 12.34 9.46
N VAL A 355 -55.64 11.99 8.23
CA VAL A 355 -56.95 12.34 7.70
C VAL A 355 -57.93 11.54 8.56
N SER A 356 -58.46 12.20 9.58
CA SER A 356 -59.60 11.70 10.34
C SER A 356 -60.79 11.77 9.38
N GLY A 357 -61.07 10.68 8.72
CA GLY A 357 -62.37 10.47 8.09
C GLY A 357 -63.40 10.45 9.20
N SER A 358 -64.29 11.39 9.18
CA SER A 358 -65.55 11.35 9.92
C SER A 358 -66.65 10.95 8.96
N PRO A 359 -67.68 10.24 9.45
CA PRO A 359 -68.62 9.42 8.70
C PRO A 359 -69.60 10.20 7.80
#